data_0e7252d00bdc4603faa3b7f594c87faf
#
_entry.id   0e7252d00bdc4603faa3b7f594c87faf
#
_cell.length_a   1.000
_cell.length_b   1.000
_cell.length_c   1.000
_cell.angle_alpha   90.00
_cell.angle_beta   90.00
_cell.angle_gamma   90.00
#
_symmetry.space_group_name_H-M   'P 1'
#
loop_
_entity.id
_entity.type
_entity.pdbx_description
1 polymer ?
#
loop_
_entity_poly.entity_id
_entity_poly.type
_entity_poly.pdbx_seq_one_letter_code
_entity_poly.pdbx_strand_id
1 'polypeptide(L)'
;MWFGVCFLIELLIVQGLKFGLNEPRPIQELGNALFQAPNNVIAAWRSFPSGHTAGAFTALGFFAMISRRRLLEALCLILASLVGFSRLYLGQHYLHDIAAGICIALFIWLLFMAGKSNISTLKNSTW
;
A
#
# COMPACT_ATOMS: atom_id res chain seq x y z
N MET A 1 -13.17 13.61 -4.42
CA MET A 1 -12.91 13.20 -5.82
C MET A 1 -11.47 12.75 -6.07
N TRP A 2 -10.43 13.50 -5.70
CA TRP A 2 -9.02 13.13 -5.87
C TRP A 2 -8.58 11.84 -5.14
N PHE A 3 -9.17 11.54 -4.02
CA PHE A 3 -8.93 10.34 -3.23
C PHE A 3 -9.19 9.05 -4.01
N GLY A 4 -10.36 8.98 -4.67
CA GLY A 4 -10.71 7.82 -5.48
C GLY A 4 -9.79 7.63 -6.69
N VAL A 5 -9.32 8.74 -7.29
CA VAL A 5 -8.35 8.69 -8.41
C VAL A 5 -7.02 8.13 -7.94
N CYS A 6 -6.50 8.58 -6.79
CA CYS A 6 -5.27 8.06 -6.21
C CYS A 6 -5.35 6.56 -5.90
N PHE A 7 -6.45 6.11 -5.30
CA PHE A 7 -6.69 4.69 -5.04
C PHE A 7 -6.80 3.86 -6.31
N LEU A 8 -7.44 4.38 -7.35
CA LEU A 8 -7.53 3.70 -8.64
C LEU A 8 -6.15 3.56 -9.30
N ILE A 9 -5.33 4.63 -9.28
CA ILE A 9 -3.96 4.60 -9.81
C ILE A 9 -3.13 3.56 -9.04
N GLU A 10 -3.21 3.56 -7.71
CA GLU A 10 -2.52 2.57 -6.87
C GLU A 10 -2.93 1.14 -7.25
N LEU A 11 -4.24 0.89 -7.35
CA LEU A 11 -4.76 -0.42 -7.72
C LEU A 11 -4.22 -0.87 -9.08
N LEU A 12 -4.23 0.01 -10.07
CA LEU A 12 -3.71 -0.28 -11.41
C LEU A 12 -2.21 -0.61 -11.38
N ILE A 13 -1.40 0.15 -10.63
CA ILE A 13 0.03 -0.12 -10.47
C ILE A 13 0.25 -1.48 -9.80
N VAL A 14 -0.40 -1.73 -8.66
CA VAL A 14 -0.26 -2.98 -7.91
C VAL A 14 -0.69 -4.18 -8.75
N GLN A 15 -1.83 -4.11 -9.42
CA GLN A 15 -2.31 -5.22 -10.24
C GLN A 15 -1.44 -5.43 -11.48
N GLY A 16 -1.02 -4.36 -12.15
CA GLY A 16 -0.13 -4.45 -13.30
C GLY A 16 1.19 -5.15 -12.95
N LEU A 17 1.82 -4.78 -11.82
CA LEU A 17 3.04 -5.44 -11.33
C LEU A 17 2.80 -6.90 -10.94
N LYS A 18 1.67 -7.21 -10.27
CA LYS A 18 1.32 -8.59 -9.90
C LYS A 18 1.13 -9.50 -11.12
N PHE A 19 0.51 -9.01 -12.16
CA PHE A 19 0.32 -9.77 -13.39
C PHE A 19 1.62 -9.91 -14.19
N GLY A 20 2.45 -8.87 -14.22
CA GLY A 20 3.70 -8.85 -14.99
C GLY A 20 4.80 -9.72 -14.38
N LEU A 21 4.96 -9.69 -13.06
CA LEU A 21 6.05 -10.39 -12.36
C LEU A 21 5.66 -11.80 -11.89
N ASN A 22 4.39 -11.98 -11.48
CA ASN A 22 3.81 -13.27 -11.09
C ASN A 22 4.68 -14.10 -10.12
N GLU A 23 5.28 -13.47 -9.13
CA GLU A 23 6.20 -14.10 -8.16
C GLU A 23 5.46 -15.05 -7.21
N PRO A 24 6.09 -16.18 -6.79
CA PRO A 24 5.54 -17.07 -5.79
C PRO A 24 5.53 -16.40 -4.41
N ARG A 25 4.67 -16.90 -3.52
CA ARG A 25 4.61 -16.42 -2.13
C ARG A 25 5.54 -17.22 -1.24
N PRO A 26 6.06 -16.63 -0.11
CA PRO A 26 6.92 -17.33 0.84
C PRO A 26 6.35 -18.66 1.31
N ILE A 27 5.05 -18.71 1.60
CA ILE A 27 4.38 -19.93 2.05
C ILE A 27 4.41 -21.05 1.00
N GLN A 28 4.45 -20.70 -0.28
CA GLN A 28 4.54 -21.66 -1.38
C GLN A 28 5.95 -22.28 -1.49
N GLU A 29 6.98 -21.47 -1.28
CA GLU A 29 8.37 -21.91 -1.41
C GLU A 29 8.90 -22.59 -0.15
N LEU A 30 8.54 -22.06 1.02
CA LEU A 30 9.09 -22.49 2.32
C LEU A 30 8.19 -23.49 3.06
N GLY A 31 6.97 -23.70 2.56
CA GLY A 31 6.00 -24.63 3.12
C GLY A 31 5.22 -24.10 4.34
N ASN A 32 4.07 -24.73 4.59
CA ASN A 32 3.16 -24.33 5.67
C ASN A 32 3.71 -24.52 7.08
N ALA A 33 4.77 -25.32 7.25
CA ALA A 33 5.35 -25.59 8.57
C ALA A 33 5.97 -24.35 9.24
N LEU A 34 6.37 -23.35 8.45
CA LEU A 34 7.01 -22.13 8.94
C LEU A 34 6.00 -20.99 9.19
N PHE A 35 4.76 -21.12 8.69
CA PHE A 35 3.77 -20.04 8.74
C PHE A 35 2.46 -20.52 9.35
N GLN A 36 1.87 -19.70 10.23
CA GLN A 36 0.59 -19.99 10.85
C GLN A 36 -0.59 -19.52 9.97
N ALA A 37 -0.62 -19.96 8.72
CA ALA A 37 -1.70 -19.58 7.81
C ALA A 37 -2.69 -20.74 7.61
N PRO A 38 -4.01 -20.45 7.54
CA PRO A 38 -5.00 -21.46 7.20
C PRO A 38 -4.74 -22.03 5.79
N ASN A 39 -4.71 -23.35 5.66
CA ASN A 39 -4.29 -24.08 4.45
C ASN A 39 -5.09 -23.80 3.17
N ASN A 40 -6.22 -23.09 3.25
CA ASN A 40 -7.20 -22.95 2.16
C ASN A 40 -7.46 -21.52 1.68
N VAL A 41 -6.72 -20.51 2.17
CA VAL A 41 -7.05 -19.10 1.94
C VAL A 41 -6.01 -18.35 1.09
N ILE A 42 -4.88 -18.95 0.73
CA ILE A 42 -3.75 -18.22 0.15
C ILE A 42 -3.54 -18.57 -1.31
N ALA A 43 -3.67 -17.57 -2.19
CA ALA A 43 -3.22 -17.69 -3.57
C ALA A 43 -1.71 -17.97 -3.59
N ALA A 44 -1.28 -19.00 -4.33
CA ALA A 44 0.11 -19.45 -4.38
C ALA A 44 1.06 -18.42 -5.04
N TRP A 45 0.52 -17.58 -5.90
CA TRP A 45 1.27 -16.67 -6.79
C TRP A 45 0.89 -15.21 -6.60
N ARG A 46 1.61 -14.31 -7.27
CA ARG A 46 1.41 -12.86 -7.26
C ARG A 46 1.73 -12.23 -5.92
N SER A 47 2.90 -12.60 -5.38
CA SER A 47 3.39 -12.03 -4.13
C SER A 47 3.68 -10.54 -4.30
N PHE A 48 4.53 -10.18 -5.24
CA PHE A 48 5.01 -8.81 -5.43
C PHE A 48 4.03 -7.93 -6.26
N PRO A 49 3.85 -6.67 -5.85
CA PRO A 49 4.07 -6.09 -4.54
C PRO A 49 2.93 -6.38 -3.56
N SER A 50 3.10 -6.04 -2.27
CA SER A 50 2.05 -6.19 -1.26
C SER A 50 0.95 -5.12 -1.40
N GLY A 51 -0.17 -5.50 -2.01
CA GLY A 51 -1.31 -4.60 -2.16
C GLY A 51 -1.99 -4.23 -0.84
N HIS A 52 -2.00 -5.13 0.16
CA HIS A 52 -2.52 -4.80 1.49
C HIS A 52 -1.67 -3.73 2.19
N THR A 53 -0.35 -3.81 2.03
CA THR A 53 0.56 -2.80 2.59
C THR A 53 0.39 -1.47 1.86
N ALA A 54 0.40 -1.46 0.52
CA ALA A 54 0.19 -0.25 -0.25
C ALA A 54 -1.13 0.43 0.14
N GLY A 55 -2.26 -0.29 0.09
CA GLY A 55 -3.57 0.25 0.42
C GLY A 55 -3.68 0.73 1.88
N ALA A 56 -3.07 0.01 2.84
CA ALA A 56 -3.08 0.46 4.24
C ALA A 56 -2.30 1.77 4.43
N PHE A 57 -1.10 1.87 3.87
CA PHE A 57 -0.30 3.10 3.96
C PHE A 57 -0.97 4.25 3.22
N THR A 58 -1.57 4.02 2.05
CA THR A 58 -2.31 5.07 1.32
C THR A 58 -3.53 5.53 2.10
N ALA A 59 -4.41 4.62 2.53
CA ALA A 59 -5.67 4.97 3.20
C ALA A 59 -5.43 5.66 4.55
N LEU A 60 -4.61 5.03 5.42
CA LEU A 60 -4.34 5.57 6.75
C LEU A 60 -3.53 6.85 6.70
N GLY A 61 -2.66 6.97 5.71
CA GLY A 61 -1.93 8.19 5.49
C GLY A 61 -2.81 9.34 5.04
N PHE A 62 -3.75 9.13 4.16
CA PHE A 62 -4.73 10.17 3.81
C PHE A 62 -5.61 10.56 5.01
N PHE A 63 -6.02 9.59 5.82
CA PHE A 63 -6.77 9.87 7.04
C PHE A 63 -5.94 10.72 8.02
N ALA A 64 -4.66 10.39 8.22
CA ALA A 64 -3.73 11.15 9.03
C ALA A 64 -3.63 12.61 8.55
N MET A 65 -3.47 12.82 7.25
CA MET A 65 -3.36 14.16 6.65
C MET A 65 -4.63 15.01 6.86
N ILE A 66 -5.81 14.39 6.83
CA ILE A 66 -7.08 15.11 7.08
C ILE A 66 -7.22 15.47 8.55
N SER A 67 -6.81 14.60 9.46
CA SER A 67 -6.99 14.78 10.90
C SER A 67 -6.12 15.89 11.49
N ARG A 68 -4.96 16.18 10.89
CA ARG A 68 -3.97 17.18 11.33
C ARG A 68 -3.58 17.06 12.80
N ARG A 69 -3.69 15.87 13.39
CA ARG A 69 -3.36 15.59 14.80
C ARG A 69 -2.21 14.61 14.86
N ARG A 70 -1.06 15.03 15.37
CA ARG A 70 0.18 14.22 15.45
C ARG A 70 -0.02 12.83 16.07
N LEU A 71 -0.87 12.74 17.10
CA LEU A 71 -1.18 11.46 17.72
C LEU A 71 -1.90 10.51 16.74
N LEU A 72 -2.87 11.01 15.98
CA LEU A 72 -3.58 10.22 14.99
C LEU A 72 -2.67 9.85 13.80
N GLU A 73 -1.78 10.75 13.40
CA GLU A 73 -0.75 10.45 12.40
C GLU A 73 0.14 9.27 12.83
N ALA A 74 0.64 9.32 14.08
CA ALA A 74 1.45 8.24 14.64
C ALA A 74 0.66 6.92 14.74
N LEU A 75 -0.59 6.95 15.19
CA LEU A 75 -1.45 5.76 15.27
C LEU A 75 -1.72 5.16 13.88
N CYS A 76 -1.98 5.99 12.87
CA CYS A 76 -2.17 5.53 11.50
C CYS A 76 -0.91 4.85 10.95
N LEU A 77 0.27 5.41 11.21
CA LEU A 77 1.54 4.81 10.79
C LEU A 77 1.77 3.45 11.47
N ILE A 78 1.50 3.36 12.77
CA ILE A 78 1.59 2.09 13.52
C ILE A 78 0.63 1.06 12.93
N LEU A 79 -0.62 1.41 12.71
CA LEU A 79 -1.63 0.50 12.14
C LEU A 79 -1.25 0.02 10.74
N ALA A 80 -0.78 0.92 9.86
CA ALA A 80 -0.32 0.54 8.53
C ALA A 80 0.89 -0.41 8.59
N SER A 81 1.82 -0.16 9.52
CA SER A 81 2.99 -1.03 9.75
C SER A 81 2.58 -2.40 10.27
N LEU A 82 1.58 -2.48 11.16
CA LEU A 82 1.03 -3.75 11.64
C LEU A 82 0.36 -4.55 10.51
N VAL A 83 -0.31 -3.89 9.56
CA VAL A 83 -0.82 -4.56 8.36
C VAL A 83 0.33 -5.17 7.56
N GLY A 84 1.39 -4.43 7.29
CA GLY A 84 2.58 -4.95 6.60
C GLY A 84 3.20 -6.13 7.34
N PHE A 85 3.42 -6.00 8.65
CA PHE A 85 3.95 -7.07 9.49
C PHE A 85 3.08 -8.33 9.46
N SER A 86 1.76 -8.18 9.51
CA SER A 86 0.84 -9.32 9.44
C SER A 86 1.01 -10.13 8.15
N ARG A 87 1.38 -9.48 7.03
CA ARG A 87 1.62 -10.17 5.75
C ARG A 87 2.90 -11.00 5.76
N LEU A 88 3.95 -10.52 6.44
CA LEU A 88 5.17 -11.30 6.70
C LEU A 88 4.87 -12.50 7.58
N TYR A 89 4.19 -12.27 8.71
CA TYR A 89 3.87 -13.30 9.69
C TYR A 89 3.06 -14.46 9.10
N LEU A 90 2.12 -14.14 8.20
CA LEU A 90 1.30 -15.13 7.52
C LEU A 90 2.00 -15.78 6.30
N GLY A 91 3.27 -15.46 6.01
CA GLY A 91 3.98 -15.99 4.85
C GLY A 91 3.39 -15.61 3.50
N GLN A 92 2.59 -14.54 3.45
CA GLN A 92 1.93 -14.08 2.23
C GLN A 92 2.83 -13.21 1.35
N HIS A 93 3.79 -12.53 1.97
CA HIS A 93 4.67 -11.58 1.30
C HIS A 93 6.07 -11.63 1.89
N TYR A 94 7.07 -11.39 1.06
CA TYR A 94 8.44 -11.14 1.47
C TYR A 94 8.60 -9.70 1.97
N LEU A 95 9.72 -9.42 2.64
CA LEU A 95 10.02 -8.07 3.12
C LEU A 95 10.11 -7.05 1.97
N HIS A 96 10.66 -7.45 0.84
CA HIS A 96 10.76 -6.58 -0.34
C HIS A 96 9.39 -6.25 -0.95
N ASP A 97 8.38 -7.15 -0.85
CA ASP A 97 7.01 -6.88 -1.30
C ASP A 97 6.36 -5.78 -0.44
N ILE A 98 6.64 -5.83 0.88
CA ILE A 98 6.18 -4.83 1.84
C ILE A 98 6.83 -3.48 1.53
N ALA A 99 8.16 -3.46 1.36
CA ALA A 99 8.90 -2.25 1.02
C ALA A 99 8.40 -1.63 -0.30
N ALA A 100 8.18 -2.44 -1.33
CA ALA A 100 7.60 -1.98 -2.59
C ALA A 100 6.19 -1.40 -2.40
N GLY A 101 5.35 -2.03 -1.58
CA GLY A 101 4.02 -1.51 -1.23
C GLY A 101 4.08 -0.14 -0.57
N ILE A 102 5.02 0.06 0.37
CA ILE A 102 5.26 1.36 1.00
C ILE A 102 5.72 2.40 -0.03
N CYS A 103 6.67 2.04 -0.91
CA CYS A 103 7.14 2.94 -1.97
C CYS A 103 6.02 3.36 -2.93
N ILE A 104 5.12 2.45 -3.29
CA ILE A 104 3.94 2.76 -4.10
C ILE A 104 3.04 3.77 -3.37
N ALA A 105 2.74 3.54 -2.09
CA ALA A 105 1.94 4.47 -1.30
C ALA A 105 2.57 5.87 -1.22
N LEU A 106 3.88 5.95 -0.99
CA LEU A 106 4.62 7.22 -0.99
C LEU A 106 4.56 7.92 -2.35
N PHE A 107 4.70 7.18 -3.45
CA PHE A 107 4.55 7.72 -4.79
C PHE A 107 3.15 8.29 -5.04
N ILE A 108 2.11 7.58 -4.63
CA ILE A 108 0.71 8.07 -4.70
C ILE A 108 0.53 9.36 -3.90
N TRP A 109 1.15 9.45 -2.74
CA TRP A 109 1.13 10.67 -1.91
C TRP A 109 1.80 11.86 -2.60
N LEU A 110 2.96 11.64 -3.20
CA LEU A 110 3.66 12.69 -3.96
C LEU A 110 2.82 13.18 -5.13
N LEU A 111 2.18 12.27 -5.87
CA LEU A 111 1.25 12.64 -6.95
C LEU A 111 0.08 13.48 -6.44
N PHE A 112 -0.51 13.10 -5.31
CA PHE A 112 -1.60 13.86 -4.69
C PHE A 112 -1.17 15.26 -4.30
N MET A 113 -0.01 15.40 -3.65
CA MET A 113 0.53 16.70 -3.23
C MET A 113 0.84 17.61 -4.43
N ALA A 114 1.45 17.06 -5.48
CA ALA A 114 1.74 17.79 -6.72
C ALA A 114 0.46 18.27 -7.42
N GLY A 115 -0.56 17.42 -7.52
CA GLY A 115 -1.85 17.78 -8.10
C GLY A 115 -2.56 18.90 -7.32
N LYS A 116 -2.49 18.86 -5.98
CA LYS A 116 -3.06 19.90 -5.13
C LYS A 116 -2.37 21.26 -5.30
N SER A 117 -1.04 21.27 -5.42
CA SER A 117 -0.24 22.48 -5.65
C SER A 117 -0.61 23.16 -6.96
N ASN A 118 -0.71 22.41 -8.06
CA ASN A 118 -1.05 22.97 -9.37
C ASN A 118 -2.43 23.62 -9.40
N ILE A 119 -3.43 23.03 -8.74
CA ILE A 119 -4.78 23.60 -8.68
C ILE A 119 -4.82 24.90 -7.89
N SER A 120 -4.06 25.01 -6.81
CA SER A 120 -3.98 26.26 -6.03
C SER A 120 -3.36 27.39 -6.83
N THR A 121 -2.35 27.09 -7.63
CA THR A 121 -1.68 28.07 -8.51
C THR A 121 -2.60 28.56 -9.61
N LEU A 122 -3.33 27.67 -10.28
CA LEU A 122 -4.30 28.04 -11.33
C LEU A 122 -5.44 28.89 -10.78
N LYS A 123 -5.92 28.62 -9.58
CA LYS A 123 -7.00 29.39 -8.94
C LYS A 123 -6.55 30.81 -8.59
N ASN A 124 -5.27 31.03 -8.28
CA ASN A 124 -4.73 32.35 -7.95
C ASN A 124 -4.33 33.18 -9.17
N SER A 125 -4.25 32.58 -10.37
CA SER A 125 -3.89 33.26 -11.63
C SER A 125 -5.12 33.79 -12.42
N THR A 126 -6.31 33.55 -11.94
CA THR A 126 -7.58 33.94 -12.61
C THR A 126 -8.24 35.20 -12.04
N TRP A 127 -7.51 36.05 -11.29
CA TRP A 127 -7.98 37.37 -10.79
C TRP A 127 -7.13 38.52 -11.32
#